data_5f52d10ca6178d997a2eebe8b1b0f28c
#
_entry.id   5f52d10ca6178d997a2eebe8b1b0f28c
#
_cell.length_a   1.000
_cell.length_b   1.000
_cell.length_c   1.000
_cell.angle_alpha   90.00
_cell.angle_beta   90.00
_cell.angle_gamma   90.00
#
_symmetry.space_group_name_H-M   'P 1'
#
loop_
_entity.id
_entity.type
_entity.pdbx_description
1 polymer ?
#
loop_
_entity_poly.entity_id
_entity_poly.type
_entity_poly.pdbx_seq_one_letter_code
_entity_poly.pdbx_strand_id
1 'polypeptide(L)'
;MKSRVKSLAALVILGGSAVATIAPAHHAMVMYDRTRVQTLTGTVVELQWTNPHVFLLVNGKVDEAEEAALWRLETSGPANLTRQGGWSATALKPGDRVRIEINPIKEAGQRNGRLNKVTNVDTGEVLGASYLDLDLRR
;
A
#
# COMPACT_ATOMS: atom_id res chain seq x y z
N MET A 1 -24.23 4.30 74.51
CA MET A 1 -24.33 3.34 73.38
C MET A 1 -23.93 4.04 72.10
N LYS A 2 -22.75 3.72 71.53
CA LYS A 2 -22.23 4.34 70.34
C LYS A 2 -22.54 3.44 69.13
N SER A 3 -23.46 3.87 68.30
CA SER A 3 -23.80 3.21 67.04
C SER A 3 -22.72 3.50 65.99
N ARG A 4 -22.03 2.45 65.50
CA ARG A 4 -21.08 2.54 64.41
C ARG A 4 -21.83 2.31 63.08
N VAL A 5 -21.99 3.37 62.32
CA VAL A 5 -22.46 3.30 60.93
C VAL A 5 -21.28 2.84 60.07
N LYS A 6 -21.41 1.66 59.47
CA LYS A 6 -20.44 1.13 58.48
C LYS A 6 -20.85 1.66 57.10
N SER A 7 -20.09 2.60 56.56
CA SER A 7 -20.25 3.05 55.19
C SER A 7 -19.71 1.97 54.25
N LEU A 8 -20.61 1.38 53.47
CA LEU A 8 -20.25 0.56 52.31
C LEU A 8 -19.93 1.51 51.13
N ALA A 9 -18.68 1.61 50.74
CA ALA A 9 -18.29 2.26 49.49
C ALA A 9 -18.53 1.27 48.36
N ALA A 10 -19.51 1.55 47.52
CA ALA A 10 -19.75 0.81 46.28
C ALA A 10 -18.77 1.27 45.23
N LEU A 11 -17.82 0.38 44.85
CA LEU A 11 -16.91 0.56 43.75
C LEU A 11 -17.63 0.32 42.42
N VAL A 12 -18.00 1.39 41.74
CA VAL A 12 -18.54 1.32 40.37
C VAL A 12 -17.37 1.15 39.39
N ILE A 13 -17.17 -0.07 38.90
CA ILE A 13 -16.24 -0.34 37.79
C ILE A 13 -16.95 0.04 36.50
N LEU A 14 -16.62 1.21 35.94
CA LEU A 14 -16.97 1.54 34.56
C LEU A 14 -16.13 0.68 33.63
N GLY A 15 -16.71 -0.42 33.14
CA GLY A 15 -16.20 -1.21 32.07
C GLY A 15 -16.23 -0.39 30.76
N GLY A 16 -15.15 0.28 30.44
CA GLY A 16 -14.97 0.91 29.13
C GLY A 16 -14.86 -0.17 28.05
N SER A 17 -15.95 -0.41 27.32
CA SER A 17 -15.92 -1.22 26.10
C SER A 17 -15.08 -0.48 25.07
N ALA A 18 -13.84 -0.91 24.87
CA ALA A 18 -13.04 -0.50 23.73
C ALA A 18 -13.70 -1.05 22.45
N VAL A 19 -14.48 -0.22 21.79
CA VAL A 19 -14.96 -0.52 20.43
C VAL A 19 -13.74 -0.45 19.54
N ALA A 20 -13.17 -1.61 19.21
CA ALA A 20 -12.16 -1.73 18.16
C ALA A 20 -12.85 -1.34 16.84
N THR A 21 -12.59 -0.12 16.38
CA THR A 21 -12.98 0.30 15.03
C THR A 21 -12.17 -0.55 14.06
N ILE A 22 -12.83 -1.51 13.41
CA ILE A 22 -12.25 -2.24 12.29
C ILE A 22 -12.09 -1.21 11.18
N ALA A 23 -10.87 -0.68 11.01
CA ALA A 23 -10.55 0.22 9.92
C ALA A 23 -10.86 -0.49 8.60
N PRO A 24 -11.57 0.12 7.66
CA PRO A 24 -12.01 -0.51 6.42
C PRO A 24 -10.83 -0.69 5.46
N ALA A 25 -10.02 -1.73 5.65
CA ALA A 25 -8.95 -2.10 4.73
C ALA A 25 -9.50 -2.53 3.35
N HIS A 26 -10.79 -2.86 3.25
CA HIS A 26 -11.43 -3.24 2.00
C HIS A 26 -11.76 -2.08 1.05
N HIS A 27 -11.82 -0.83 1.54
CA HIS A 27 -12.17 0.32 0.71
C HIS A 27 -11.03 0.77 -0.24
N ALA A 28 -9.79 0.51 0.09
CA ALA A 28 -8.65 0.89 -0.75
C ALA A 28 -8.65 0.19 -2.13
N MET A 29 -9.13 -1.07 -2.19
CA MET A 29 -9.16 -1.86 -3.43
C MET A 29 -10.22 -1.39 -4.42
N VAL A 30 -11.29 -0.73 -3.97
CA VAL A 30 -12.41 -0.26 -4.82
C VAL A 30 -12.03 0.99 -5.62
N MET A 31 -11.01 1.72 -5.19
CA MET A 31 -10.58 2.98 -5.81
C MET A 31 -9.86 2.76 -7.15
N TYR A 32 -9.25 1.60 -7.36
CA TYR A 32 -8.47 1.31 -8.57
C TYR A 32 -9.32 0.63 -9.65
N ASP A 33 -9.08 1.00 -10.90
CA ASP A 33 -9.70 0.36 -12.06
C ASP A 33 -8.96 -0.93 -12.43
N ARG A 34 -9.43 -2.04 -11.90
CA ARG A 34 -8.81 -3.36 -12.12
C ARG A 34 -8.97 -3.90 -13.54
N THR A 35 -9.82 -3.28 -14.35
CA THR A 35 -10.02 -3.66 -15.76
C THR A 35 -9.03 -2.98 -16.70
N ARG A 36 -8.32 -1.95 -16.21
CA ARG A 36 -7.32 -1.22 -16.97
C ARG A 36 -5.93 -1.47 -16.42
N VAL A 37 -5.02 -1.77 -17.31
CA VAL A 37 -3.58 -1.80 -17.01
C VAL A 37 -2.90 -0.72 -17.82
N GLN A 38 -2.09 0.11 -17.16
CA GLN A 38 -1.26 1.12 -17.80
C GLN A 38 0.20 0.83 -17.50
N THR A 39 1.07 1.23 -18.41
CA THR A 39 2.52 1.18 -18.22
C THR A 39 3.01 2.58 -17.86
N LEU A 40 3.58 2.72 -16.67
CA LEU A 40 4.27 3.91 -16.20
C LEU A 40 5.77 3.71 -16.40
N THR A 41 6.43 4.65 -17.06
CA THR A 41 7.90 4.70 -17.17
C THR A 41 8.43 5.89 -16.38
N GLY A 42 9.51 5.70 -15.64
CA GLY A 42 10.05 6.78 -14.83
C GLY A 42 11.24 6.38 -13.98
N THR A 43 11.51 7.24 -13.02
CA THR A 43 12.63 7.10 -12.09
C THR A 43 12.09 7.05 -10.66
N VAL A 44 12.59 6.10 -9.88
CA VAL A 44 12.22 5.94 -8.47
C VAL A 44 12.65 7.18 -7.68
N VAL A 45 11.71 7.72 -6.91
CA VAL A 45 11.96 8.80 -5.95
C VAL A 45 12.15 8.21 -4.55
N GLU A 46 11.27 7.30 -4.14
CA GLU A 46 11.30 6.70 -2.81
C GLU A 46 10.53 5.38 -2.78
N LEU A 47 11.04 4.39 -2.05
CA LEU A 47 10.30 3.20 -1.65
C LEU A 47 9.93 3.31 -0.16
N GLN A 48 8.66 3.58 0.14
CA GLN A 48 8.14 3.68 1.50
C GLN A 48 7.75 2.29 2.02
N TRP A 49 8.67 1.66 2.75
CA TRP A 49 8.51 0.31 3.29
C TRP A 49 7.79 0.32 4.64
N THR A 50 6.46 0.48 4.60
CA THR A 50 5.63 0.71 5.78
C THR A 50 4.44 -0.26 5.85
N ASN A 51 3.91 -0.50 7.07
CA ASN A 51 2.63 -1.16 7.28
C ASN A 51 1.50 -0.13 7.33
N PRO A 52 0.30 -0.48 6.90
CA PRO A 52 -0.13 -1.78 6.34
C PRO A 52 0.21 -1.95 4.86
N HIS A 53 0.62 -0.89 4.15
CA HIS A 53 0.92 -0.92 2.72
C HIS A 53 2.27 -0.28 2.44
N VAL A 54 2.95 -0.84 1.44
CA VAL A 54 4.15 -0.25 0.84
C VAL A 54 3.72 0.68 -0.29
N PHE A 55 4.40 1.82 -0.41
CA PHE A 55 4.21 2.77 -1.50
C PHE A 55 5.51 2.98 -2.27
N LEU A 56 5.38 3.04 -3.58
CA LEU A 56 6.47 3.42 -4.47
C LEU A 56 6.16 4.80 -5.06
N LEU A 57 7.05 5.77 -4.82
CA LEU A 57 6.99 7.09 -5.42
C LEU A 57 7.90 7.12 -6.65
N VAL A 58 7.34 7.52 -7.79
CA VAL A 58 8.03 7.55 -9.08
C VAL A 58 7.77 8.87 -9.77
N ASN A 59 8.81 9.52 -10.25
CA ASN A 59 8.67 10.61 -11.21
C ASN A 59 8.63 10.01 -12.61
N GLY A 60 7.46 10.02 -13.25
CA GLY A 60 7.25 9.28 -14.48
C GLY A 60 6.01 9.71 -15.26
N LYS A 61 5.76 9.01 -16.35
CA LYS A 61 4.66 9.26 -17.29
C LYS A 61 4.09 7.95 -17.84
N VAL A 62 2.82 7.96 -18.18
CA VAL A 62 2.13 6.83 -18.84
C VAL A 62 2.04 7.02 -20.35
N ASP A 63 2.13 8.25 -20.84
CA ASP A 63 2.17 8.61 -22.25
C ASP A 63 3.46 9.38 -22.55
N GLU A 64 4.12 9.05 -23.66
CA GLU A 64 5.35 9.75 -24.09
C GLU A 64 5.10 11.25 -24.39
N ALA A 65 3.86 11.61 -24.75
CA ALA A 65 3.47 13.00 -25.00
C ALA A 65 3.30 13.83 -23.71
N GLU A 66 3.20 13.16 -22.55
CA GLU A 66 3.04 13.83 -21.26
C GLU A 66 4.40 14.21 -20.65
N GLU A 67 4.37 15.27 -19.82
CA GLU A 67 5.50 15.57 -18.95
C GLU A 67 5.52 14.60 -17.76
N ALA A 68 6.73 14.24 -17.33
CA ALA A 68 6.89 13.41 -16.14
C ALA A 68 6.39 14.13 -14.89
N ALA A 69 5.69 13.40 -14.04
CA ALA A 69 5.16 13.91 -12.80
C ALA A 69 5.27 12.87 -11.69
N LEU A 70 5.09 13.29 -10.45
CA LEU A 70 5.13 12.41 -9.30
C LEU A 70 3.90 11.51 -9.25
N TRP A 71 4.12 10.20 -9.27
CA TRP A 71 3.14 9.14 -9.06
C TRP A 71 3.33 8.50 -7.70
N ARG A 72 2.23 8.19 -7.03
CA ARG A 72 2.21 7.40 -5.79
C ARG A 72 1.51 6.08 -6.04
N LEU A 73 2.26 5.00 -5.96
CA LEU A 73 1.79 3.65 -6.28
C LEU A 73 1.68 2.83 -5.02
N GLU A 74 0.49 2.29 -4.78
CA GLU A 74 0.18 1.45 -3.62
C GLU A 74 0.34 -0.02 -3.96
N THR A 75 0.87 -0.81 -3.00
CA THR A 75 0.93 -2.26 -3.08
C THR A 75 0.60 -2.89 -1.74
N SER A 76 0.82 -4.21 -1.57
CA SER A 76 0.55 -4.88 -0.30
C SER A 76 1.58 -4.52 0.77
N GLY A 77 1.35 -5.02 1.98
CA GLY A 77 2.27 -4.80 3.09
C GLY A 77 3.59 -5.56 2.96
N PRO A 78 4.63 -5.15 3.71
CA PRO A 78 5.98 -5.70 3.64
C PRO A 78 6.06 -7.22 3.70
N ALA A 79 5.34 -7.84 4.66
CA ALA A 79 5.37 -9.29 4.84
C ALA A 79 4.83 -10.06 3.62
N ASN A 80 3.81 -9.53 2.94
CA ASN A 80 3.27 -10.14 1.73
C ASN A 80 4.25 -10.01 0.57
N LEU A 81 4.80 -8.84 0.36
CA LEU A 81 5.75 -8.58 -0.73
C LEU A 81 7.02 -9.42 -0.60
N THR A 82 7.56 -9.56 0.61
CA THR A 82 8.75 -10.40 0.85
C THR A 82 8.48 -11.87 0.53
N ARG A 83 7.31 -12.39 0.94
CA ARG A 83 6.96 -13.80 0.69
C ARG A 83 6.64 -14.11 -0.76
N GLN A 84 6.03 -13.18 -1.47
CA GLN A 84 5.41 -13.43 -2.76
C GLN A 84 6.26 -12.97 -3.93
N GLY A 85 6.94 -11.85 -3.79
CA GLY A 85 7.61 -11.18 -4.89
C GLY A 85 9.11 -10.97 -4.72
N GLY A 86 9.70 -11.47 -3.63
CA GLY A 86 11.12 -11.27 -3.36
C GLY A 86 11.52 -9.83 -3.04
N TRP A 87 10.54 -9.00 -2.66
CA TRP A 87 10.78 -7.61 -2.29
C TRP A 87 11.50 -7.48 -0.95
N SER A 88 12.27 -6.42 -0.82
CA SER A 88 12.87 -5.95 0.42
C SER A 88 12.78 -4.43 0.52
N ALA A 89 13.09 -3.88 1.69
CA ALA A 89 13.15 -2.43 1.89
C ALA A 89 14.17 -1.71 1.00
N THR A 90 15.09 -2.45 0.41
CA THR A 90 16.16 -1.94 -0.46
C THR A 90 16.09 -2.46 -1.90
N ALA A 91 14.96 -3.11 -2.27
CA ALA A 91 14.80 -3.69 -3.61
C ALA A 91 14.84 -2.64 -4.72
N LEU A 92 14.36 -1.44 -4.44
CA LEU A 92 14.41 -0.29 -5.34
C LEU A 92 15.02 0.90 -4.61
N LYS A 93 15.84 1.68 -5.31
CA LYS A 93 16.54 2.83 -4.76
C LYS A 93 16.18 4.10 -5.52
N PRO A 94 16.24 5.27 -4.87
CA PRO A 94 16.14 6.55 -5.57
C PRO A 94 17.11 6.59 -6.75
N GLY A 95 16.60 6.99 -7.93
CA GLY A 95 17.36 7.05 -9.17
C GLY A 95 17.25 5.80 -10.06
N ASP A 96 16.71 4.67 -9.59
CA ASP A 96 16.48 3.50 -10.43
C ASP A 96 15.48 3.83 -11.54
N ARG A 97 15.82 3.47 -12.76
CA ARG A 97 14.92 3.59 -13.91
C ARG A 97 14.01 2.38 -13.98
N VAL A 98 12.70 2.62 -14.05
CA VAL A 98 11.70 1.57 -13.94
C VAL A 98 10.63 1.65 -15.00
N ARG A 99 10.11 0.48 -15.36
CA ARG A 99 8.86 0.29 -16.09
C ARG A 99 7.89 -0.44 -15.17
N ILE A 100 6.71 0.12 -14.98
CA ILE A 100 5.76 -0.34 -13.98
C ILE A 100 4.40 -0.60 -14.61
N GLU A 101 3.82 -1.77 -14.35
CA GLU A 101 2.43 -2.04 -14.67
C GLU A 101 1.55 -1.65 -13.48
N ILE A 102 0.56 -0.81 -13.74
CA ILE A 102 -0.35 -0.28 -12.73
C ILE A 102 -1.82 -0.46 -13.15
N ASN A 103 -2.70 -0.59 -12.15
CA ASN A 103 -4.09 -0.27 -12.32
C ASN A 103 -4.31 1.17 -11.86
N PRO A 104 -4.75 2.08 -12.74
CA PRO A 104 -4.92 3.48 -12.37
C PRO A 104 -6.07 3.65 -11.39
N ILE A 105 -6.06 4.75 -10.63
CA ILE A 105 -7.22 5.17 -9.86
C ILE A 105 -8.37 5.52 -10.81
N LYS A 106 -9.61 5.26 -10.39
CA LYS A 106 -10.82 5.55 -11.20
C LYS A 106 -11.06 7.04 -11.38
N GLU A 107 -10.64 7.84 -10.39
CA GLU A 107 -10.79 9.28 -10.42
C GLU A 107 -9.83 9.91 -11.42
N ALA A 108 -10.37 10.65 -12.38
CA ALA A 108 -9.58 11.28 -13.43
C ALA A 108 -8.66 12.39 -12.86
N GLY A 109 -7.47 12.53 -13.47
CA GLY A 109 -6.51 13.59 -13.14
C GLY A 109 -5.62 13.29 -11.93
N GLN A 110 -5.84 12.18 -11.22
CA GLN A 110 -4.97 11.78 -10.12
C GLN A 110 -3.84 10.86 -10.61
N ARG A 111 -2.64 11.08 -10.08
CA ARG A 111 -1.44 10.29 -10.36
C ARG A 111 -1.19 9.25 -9.26
N ASN A 112 -2.20 8.41 -9.07
CA ASN A 112 -2.18 7.29 -8.14
C ASN A 112 -2.52 6.00 -8.88
N GLY A 113 -1.94 4.90 -8.47
CA GLY A 113 -2.22 3.61 -9.04
C GLY A 113 -1.92 2.47 -8.07
N ARG A 114 -2.52 1.32 -8.34
CA ARG A 114 -2.09 0.09 -7.72
C ARG A 114 -0.95 -0.50 -8.53
N LEU A 115 0.15 -0.77 -7.87
CA LEU A 115 1.33 -1.38 -8.47
C LEU A 115 1.11 -2.89 -8.63
N ASN A 116 1.26 -3.40 -9.85
CA ASN A 116 1.17 -4.81 -10.16
C ASN A 116 2.53 -5.46 -10.38
N LYS A 117 3.41 -4.78 -11.14
CA LYS A 117 4.73 -5.29 -11.48
C LYS A 117 5.70 -4.13 -11.73
N VAL A 118 6.94 -4.28 -11.28
CA VAL A 118 8.04 -3.35 -11.57
C VAL A 118 9.15 -4.11 -12.29
N THR A 119 9.68 -3.52 -13.34
CA THR A 119 10.91 -3.95 -14.00
C THR A 119 11.96 -2.85 -13.85
N ASN A 120 13.08 -3.15 -13.23
CA ASN A 120 14.25 -2.28 -13.25
C ASN A 120 14.84 -2.32 -14.66
N VAL A 121 14.90 -1.19 -15.35
CA VAL A 121 15.31 -1.11 -16.75
C VAL A 121 16.80 -1.40 -16.93
N ASP A 122 17.61 -1.08 -15.94
CA ASP A 122 19.06 -1.22 -16.02
C ASP A 122 19.54 -2.65 -15.71
N THR A 123 18.88 -3.31 -14.76
CA THR A 123 19.27 -4.67 -14.32
C THR A 123 18.41 -5.76 -14.96
N GLY A 124 17.22 -5.43 -15.45
CA GLY A 124 16.24 -6.40 -15.94
C GLY A 124 15.50 -7.15 -14.82
N GLU A 125 15.75 -6.83 -13.55
CA GLU A 125 15.08 -7.45 -12.42
C GLU A 125 13.58 -7.14 -12.45
N VAL A 126 12.76 -8.17 -12.17
CA VAL A 126 11.30 -8.06 -12.15
C VAL A 126 10.76 -8.40 -10.77
N LEU A 127 9.99 -7.47 -10.20
CA LEU A 127 9.33 -7.60 -8.91
C LEU A 127 7.81 -7.60 -9.11
N GLY A 128 7.16 -8.73 -8.83
CA GLY A 128 5.70 -8.86 -8.86
C GLY A 128 5.08 -8.36 -7.57
N ALA A 129 3.93 -7.67 -7.68
CA ALA A 129 3.19 -7.14 -6.55
C ALA A 129 1.68 -7.39 -6.63
N SER A 130 1.23 -8.08 -7.68
CA SER A 130 -0.19 -8.40 -7.90
C SER A 130 -0.60 -9.67 -7.20
N TYR A 131 -1.77 -9.64 -6.56
CA TYR A 131 -2.43 -10.87 -6.07
C TYR A 131 -2.84 -11.83 -7.20
N LEU A 132 -2.97 -11.31 -8.43
CA LEU A 132 -3.36 -12.11 -9.60
C LEU A 132 -2.24 -13.03 -10.09
N ASP A 133 -0.97 -12.68 -9.87
CA ASP A 133 0.16 -13.55 -10.23
C ASP A 133 0.28 -14.78 -9.34
N LEU A 134 -0.44 -14.82 -8.22
CA LEU A 134 -0.40 -15.93 -7.26
C LEU A 134 -1.33 -17.07 -7.63
N ASP A 135 -2.44 -16.80 -8.31
CA ASP A 135 -3.40 -17.83 -8.74
C ASP A 135 -2.89 -18.62 -9.96
N LEU A 136 -1.95 -18.09 -10.72
CA LEU A 136 -1.36 -18.75 -11.89
C LEU A 136 -0.17 -19.66 -11.56
N ARG A 137 0.29 -19.68 -10.31
CA ARG A 137 1.43 -20.52 -9.85
C ARG A 137 1.04 -21.68 -8.94
N ARG A 138 -0.26 -21.99 -8.84
CA ARG A 138 -0.77 -23.15 -8.10
C ARG A 138 -1.17 -24.27 -9.03
#